data_839aed8048452a728f89b3234b1e366b
#
_entry.id   839aed8048452a728f89b3234b1e366b
#
_cell.length_a   1.000
_cell.length_b   1.000
_cell.length_c   1.000
_cell.angle_alpha   90.00
_cell.angle_beta   90.00
_cell.angle_gamma   90.00
#
_symmetry.space_group_name_H-M   'P 1'
#
loop_
_entity.id
_entity.type
_entity.pdbx_description
1 polymer ?
#
loop_
_entity_poly.entity_id
_entity_poly.type
_entity_poly.pdbx_seq_one_letter_code
_entity_poly.pdbx_strand_id
1 'polypeptide(L)'
;SDAAHQLLPTIRSRCISHTMRWPDTPSATNWLLQQGLSADDASTLLMAAGGRPDDALALAEQGINAQQWQQLPRAALQGQLQPFASFTPAQAIVALQKVCHDLQASKAGSAPRFFAASSLPPTAHITNWAALTAWYKELAQATRTSEHPYTPGLFLEDLLAQAAHFLQHPASSAQQHTQTR
;
A
#
# COMPACT_ATOMS: atom_id res chain seq x y z
N SER A 1 11.51 7.93 19.03
CA SER A 1 11.81 8.51 17.71
C SER A 1 11.97 7.39 16.70
N ASP A 2 11.22 7.46 15.60
CA ASP A 2 11.27 6.49 14.51
C ASP A 2 12.56 6.62 13.67
N ALA A 3 13.27 7.73 13.85
CA ALA A 3 14.50 8.04 13.13
C ALA A 3 15.62 8.42 14.10
N ALA A 4 16.09 7.44 14.87
CA ALA A 4 17.17 7.67 15.86
C ALA A 4 18.45 8.25 15.24
N HIS A 5 18.70 7.99 13.94
CA HIS A 5 19.85 8.53 13.21
C HIS A 5 19.74 10.04 12.91
N GLN A 6 18.55 10.62 12.96
CA GLN A 6 18.29 12.04 12.75
C GLN A 6 18.41 12.86 14.06
N LEU A 7 18.53 12.19 15.21
CA LEU A 7 18.73 12.86 16.48
C LEU A 7 20.14 13.48 16.52
N LEU A 8 20.21 14.70 17.07
CA LEU A 8 21.50 15.37 17.31
C LEU A 8 22.44 14.49 18.12
N PRO A 9 23.73 14.44 17.79
CA PRO A 9 24.72 13.65 18.54
C PRO A 9 24.73 13.97 20.03
N THR A 10 24.49 15.21 20.40
CA THR A 10 24.40 15.68 21.79
C THR A 10 23.23 15.10 22.57
N ILE A 11 22.11 14.78 21.90
CA ILE A 11 20.97 14.07 22.51
C ILE A 11 21.31 12.60 22.65
N ARG A 12 21.85 11.98 21.59
CA ARG A 12 22.20 10.56 21.60
C ARG A 12 23.20 10.19 22.67
N SER A 13 24.19 11.07 22.93
CA SER A 13 25.23 10.83 23.95
C SER A 13 24.73 10.95 25.39
N ARG A 14 23.56 11.58 25.60
CA ARG A 14 22.97 11.80 26.94
C ARG A 14 21.74 10.95 27.24
N CYS A 15 21.27 10.17 26.24
CA CYS A 15 20.09 9.32 26.38
C CYS A 15 20.48 7.85 26.31
N ILE A 16 19.78 7.03 27.07
CA ILE A 16 19.85 5.57 26.94
C ILE A 16 18.97 5.17 25.75
N SER A 17 19.55 4.42 24.81
CA SER A 17 18.80 3.86 23.68
C SER A 17 18.14 2.54 24.08
N HIS A 18 16.84 2.44 23.88
CA HIS A 18 16.09 1.20 23.99
C HIS A 18 15.37 0.93 22.67
N THR A 19 15.65 -0.22 22.04
CA THR A 19 14.98 -0.61 20.81
C THR A 19 13.72 -1.39 21.15
N MET A 20 12.56 -0.79 20.88
CA MET A 20 11.28 -1.47 20.98
C MET A 20 11.12 -2.38 19.77
N ARG A 21 10.83 -3.65 20.02
CA ARG A 21 10.49 -4.62 18.97
C ARG A 21 8.99 -4.71 18.84
N TRP A 22 8.52 -4.85 17.62
CA TRP A 22 7.13 -5.20 17.36
C TRP A 22 6.81 -6.58 17.95
N PRO A 23 5.61 -6.79 18.48
CA PRO A 23 5.20 -8.12 18.93
C PRO A 23 5.22 -9.11 17.76
N ASP A 24 5.37 -10.38 18.07
CA ASP A 24 5.22 -11.43 17.08
C ASP A 24 3.75 -11.51 16.58
N THR A 25 3.56 -12.11 15.42
CA THR A 25 2.23 -12.18 14.78
C THR A 25 1.16 -12.79 15.69
N PRO A 26 1.40 -13.91 16.41
CA PRO A 26 0.41 -14.47 17.33
C PRO A 26 0.02 -13.50 18.45
N SER A 27 0.98 -12.85 19.09
CA SER A 27 0.71 -11.89 20.17
C SER A 27 -0.05 -10.67 19.65
N ALA A 28 0.34 -10.12 18.49
CA ALA A 28 -0.35 -9.01 17.84
C ALA A 28 -1.79 -9.36 17.46
N THR A 29 -2.00 -10.55 16.89
CA THR A 29 -3.36 -11.02 16.54
C THR A 29 -4.23 -11.20 17.78
N ASN A 30 -3.70 -11.83 18.83
CA ASN A 30 -4.45 -12.00 20.08
C ASN A 30 -4.83 -10.64 20.70
N TRP A 31 -3.94 -9.67 20.66
CA TRP A 31 -4.24 -8.32 21.13
C TRP A 31 -5.37 -7.68 20.32
N LEU A 32 -5.37 -7.79 18.97
CA LEU A 32 -6.43 -7.27 18.11
C LEU A 32 -7.79 -7.94 18.38
N LEU A 33 -7.80 -9.25 18.65
CA LEU A 33 -9.01 -9.97 19.06
C LEU A 33 -9.57 -9.43 20.40
N GLN A 34 -8.70 -9.10 21.35
CA GLN A 34 -9.11 -8.47 22.63
C GLN A 34 -9.64 -7.05 22.42
N GLN A 35 -9.22 -6.33 21.36
CA GLN A 35 -9.80 -5.05 20.96
C GLN A 35 -11.16 -5.20 20.23
N GLY A 36 -11.66 -6.41 20.04
CA GLY A 36 -12.98 -6.68 19.47
C GLY A 36 -13.00 -6.93 17.97
N LEU A 37 -11.86 -7.06 17.31
CA LEU A 37 -11.82 -7.42 15.90
C LEU A 37 -12.20 -8.90 15.72
N SER A 38 -12.82 -9.21 14.58
CA SER A 38 -13.00 -10.60 14.14
C SER A 38 -11.65 -11.27 13.84
N ALA A 39 -11.58 -12.58 13.82
CA ALA A 39 -10.33 -13.29 13.51
C ALA A 39 -9.84 -13.00 12.08
N ASP A 40 -10.75 -12.83 11.13
CA ASP A 40 -10.43 -12.50 9.73
C ASP A 40 -9.92 -11.05 9.62
N ASP A 41 -10.59 -10.10 10.28
CA ASP A 41 -10.13 -8.70 10.31
C ASP A 41 -8.77 -8.59 11.02
N ALA A 42 -8.59 -9.22 12.17
CA ALA A 42 -7.34 -9.15 12.93
C ALA A 42 -6.15 -9.66 12.09
N SER A 43 -6.30 -10.80 11.42
CA SER A 43 -5.24 -11.38 10.60
C SER A 43 -4.97 -10.56 9.33
N THR A 44 -6.02 -10.15 8.63
CA THR A 44 -5.91 -9.41 7.36
C THR A 44 -5.40 -7.99 7.59
N LEU A 45 -5.95 -7.27 8.57
CA LEU A 45 -5.54 -5.88 8.82
C LEU A 45 -4.15 -5.81 9.48
N LEU A 46 -3.74 -6.82 10.27
CA LEU A 46 -2.37 -6.90 10.76
C LEU A 46 -1.37 -7.07 9.61
N MET A 47 -1.69 -7.92 8.62
CA MET A 47 -0.90 -8.04 7.40
C MET A 47 -0.90 -6.72 6.62
N ALA A 48 -2.06 -6.10 6.43
CA ALA A 48 -2.23 -4.80 5.78
C ALA A 48 -1.37 -3.70 6.42
N ALA A 49 -1.24 -3.73 7.74
CA ALA A 49 -0.42 -2.82 8.52
C ALA A 49 1.08 -3.19 8.56
N GLY A 50 1.48 -4.28 7.88
CA GLY A 50 2.88 -4.73 7.87
C GLY A 50 3.36 -5.28 9.22
N GLY A 51 2.45 -5.84 10.02
CA GLY A 51 2.72 -6.44 11.33
C GLY A 51 2.64 -5.46 12.51
N ARG A 52 2.08 -4.26 12.31
CA ARG A 52 1.92 -3.24 13.36
C ARG A 52 0.48 -3.23 13.88
N PRO A 53 0.24 -3.71 15.11
CA PRO A 53 -1.13 -3.88 15.61
C PRO A 53 -1.90 -2.57 15.78
N ASP A 54 -1.23 -1.48 16.22
CA ASP A 54 -1.87 -0.17 16.38
C ASP A 54 -2.39 0.38 15.02
N ASP A 55 -1.59 0.24 13.96
CA ASP A 55 -1.99 0.64 12.62
C ASP A 55 -3.13 -0.24 12.09
N ALA A 56 -3.14 -1.54 12.43
CA ALA A 56 -4.24 -2.44 12.07
C ALA A 56 -5.55 -2.06 12.77
N LEU A 57 -5.48 -1.71 14.06
CA LEU A 57 -6.64 -1.22 14.80
C LEU A 57 -7.16 0.09 14.21
N ALA A 58 -6.27 1.02 13.87
CA ALA A 58 -6.64 2.29 13.24
C ALA A 58 -7.35 2.10 11.89
N LEU A 59 -6.97 1.09 11.09
CA LEU A 59 -7.70 0.74 9.86
C LEU A 59 -9.12 0.24 10.18
N ALA A 60 -9.27 -0.62 11.19
CA ALA A 60 -10.57 -1.13 11.61
C ALA A 60 -11.50 -0.01 12.14
N GLU A 61 -10.96 0.92 12.94
CA GLU A 61 -11.69 2.09 13.46
C GLU A 61 -12.18 3.03 12.36
N GLN A 62 -11.50 3.05 11.22
CA GLN A 62 -11.91 3.78 10.01
C GLN A 62 -12.98 3.02 9.20
N GLY A 63 -13.44 1.87 9.68
CA GLY A 63 -14.45 1.03 9.02
C GLY A 63 -13.90 0.14 7.91
N ILE A 64 -12.59 0.02 7.78
CA ILE A 64 -11.95 -0.89 6.82
C ILE A 64 -11.95 -2.29 7.41
N ASN A 65 -12.48 -3.26 6.68
CA ASN A 65 -12.53 -4.66 7.07
C ASN A 65 -11.72 -5.55 6.12
N ALA A 66 -11.56 -6.81 6.48
CA ALA A 66 -10.82 -7.81 5.71
C ALA A 66 -11.32 -7.93 4.26
N GLN A 67 -12.63 -8.02 4.08
CA GLN A 67 -13.25 -8.19 2.77
C GLN A 67 -12.93 -6.98 1.87
N GLN A 68 -13.11 -5.77 2.38
CA GLN A 68 -12.80 -4.54 1.63
C GLN A 68 -11.32 -4.49 1.27
N TRP A 69 -10.42 -4.77 2.24
CA TRP A 69 -8.98 -4.76 2.00
C TRP A 69 -8.57 -5.73 0.90
N GLN A 70 -9.07 -6.96 0.96
CA GLN A 70 -8.75 -8.00 -0.02
C GLN A 70 -9.25 -7.69 -1.44
N GLN A 71 -10.24 -6.83 -1.60
CA GLN A 71 -10.75 -6.40 -2.90
C GLN A 71 -9.90 -5.31 -3.58
N LEU A 72 -9.09 -4.55 -2.82
CA LEU A 72 -8.34 -3.40 -3.33
C LEU A 72 -7.45 -3.72 -4.55
N PRO A 73 -6.68 -4.83 -4.59
CA PRO A 73 -5.82 -5.11 -5.74
C PRO A 73 -6.59 -5.32 -7.04
N ARG A 74 -7.76 -5.99 -6.97
CA ARG A 74 -8.62 -6.20 -8.15
C ARG A 74 -9.33 -4.91 -8.56
N ALA A 75 -9.78 -4.14 -7.59
CA ALA A 75 -10.40 -2.84 -7.83
C ALA A 75 -9.42 -1.87 -8.50
N ALA A 76 -8.17 -1.83 -8.05
CA ALA A 76 -7.11 -1.04 -8.69
C ALA A 76 -6.86 -1.47 -10.15
N LEU A 77 -6.81 -2.78 -10.41
CA LEU A 77 -6.67 -3.30 -11.77
C LEU A 77 -7.84 -2.90 -12.68
N GLN A 78 -9.04 -2.81 -12.14
CA GLN A 78 -10.28 -2.52 -12.88
C GLN A 78 -10.65 -1.03 -12.89
N GLY A 79 -9.90 -0.19 -12.17
CA GLY A 79 -10.25 1.23 -12.02
C GLY A 79 -11.54 1.46 -11.22
N GLN A 80 -11.91 0.53 -10.33
CA GLN A 80 -13.16 0.59 -9.57
C GLN A 80 -13.00 1.43 -8.30
N LEU A 81 -13.83 2.45 -8.14
CA LEU A 81 -13.81 3.37 -7.01
C LEU A 81 -14.39 2.75 -5.73
N GLN A 82 -15.40 1.87 -5.84
CA GLN A 82 -16.21 1.40 -4.72
C GLN A 82 -15.42 0.92 -3.48
N PRO A 83 -14.41 0.04 -3.59
CA PRO A 83 -13.66 -0.38 -2.40
C PRO A 83 -12.79 0.73 -1.78
N PHE A 84 -12.52 1.81 -2.51
CA PHE A 84 -11.74 2.97 -2.04
C PHE A 84 -12.62 4.13 -1.55
N ALA A 85 -13.94 4.03 -1.62
CA ALA A 85 -14.85 5.14 -1.34
C ALA A 85 -14.75 5.68 0.10
N SER A 86 -14.37 4.84 1.07
CA SER A 86 -14.16 5.24 2.46
C SER A 86 -12.74 5.76 2.75
N PHE A 87 -11.82 5.69 1.77
CA PHE A 87 -10.44 6.14 1.95
C PHE A 87 -10.31 7.63 1.69
N THR A 88 -9.50 8.30 2.49
CA THR A 88 -8.98 9.61 2.12
C THR A 88 -7.98 9.47 0.97
N PRO A 89 -7.69 10.53 0.20
CA PRO A 89 -6.66 10.50 -0.85
C PRO A 89 -5.32 9.94 -0.37
N ALA A 90 -4.84 10.37 0.78
CA ALA A 90 -3.58 9.89 1.36
C ALA A 90 -3.62 8.39 1.69
N GLN A 91 -4.72 7.90 2.24
CA GLN A 91 -4.91 6.48 2.53
C GLN A 91 -4.98 5.63 1.25
N ALA A 92 -5.67 6.11 0.22
CA ALA A 92 -5.75 5.44 -1.07
C ALA A 92 -4.36 5.32 -1.73
N ILE A 93 -3.54 6.38 -1.69
CA ILE A 93 -2.17 6.34 -2.18
C ILE A 93 -1.37 5.26 -1.44
N VAL A 94 -1.43 5.24 -0.10
CA VAL A 94 -0.72 4.24 0.70
C VAL A 94 -1.20 2.82 0.38
N ALA A 95 -2.50 2.61 0.21
CA ALA A 95 -3.06 1.31 -0.18
C ALA A 95 -2.57 0.88 -1.57
N LEU A 96 -2.58 1.79 -2.55
CA LEU A 96 -2.08 1.53 -3.91
C LEU A 96 -0.56 1.28 -3.93
N GLN A 97 0.23 1.97 -3.11
CA GLN A 97 1.65 1.69 -2.94
C GLN A 97 1.90 0.27 -2.40
N LYS A 98 1.08 -0.18 -1.44
CA LYS A 98 1.12 -1.56 -0.93
C LYS A 98 0.74 -2.58 -2.00
N VAL A 99 -0.28 -2.30 -2.83
CA VAL A 99 -0.64 -3.13 -3.98
C VAL A 99 0.55 -3.21 -4.96
N CYS A 100 1.13 -2.08 -5.33
CA CYS A 100 2.29 -2.04 -6.23
C CYS A 100 3.48 -2.83 -5.69
N HIS A 101 3.79 -2.68 -4.39
CA HIS A 101 4.84 -3.42 -3.71
C HIS A 101 4.62 -4.93 -3.82
N ASP A 102 3.42 -5.41 -3.51
CA ASP A 102 3.14 -6.85 -3.48
C ASP A 102 3.07 -7.45 -4.89
N LEU A 103 2.65 -6.67 -5.89
CA LEU A 103 2.75 -7.07 -7.30
C LEU A 103 4.22 -7.21 -7.75
N GLN A 104 5.09 -6.29 -7.33
CA GLN A 104 6.53 -6.38 -7.59
C GLN A 104 7.14 -7.58 -6.89
N ALA A 105 6.82 -7.80 -5.60
CA ALA A 105 7.28 -8.94 -4.83
C ALA A 105 6.87 -10.27 -5.48
N SER A 106 5.59 -10.40 -5.84
CA SER A 106 5.06 -11.60 -6.51
C SER A 106 5.73 -11.83 -7.86
N LYS A 107 5.98 -10.77 -8.64
CA LYS A 107 6.69 -10.86 -9.91
C LYS A 107 8.16 -11.25 -9.74
N ALA A 108 8.77 -10.92 -8.61
CA ALA A 108 10.11 -11.35 -8.23
C ALA A 108 10.16 -12.78 -7.66
N GLY A 109 9.02 -13.47 -7.55
CA GLY A 109 8.93 -14.79 -6.94
C GLY A 109 8.97 -14.77 -5.40
N SER A 110 8.76 -13.61 -4.79
CA SER A 110 8.70 -13.44 -3.33
C SER A 110 7.25 -13.43 -2.85
N ALA A 111 7.04 -13.79 -1.58
CA ALA A 111 5.74 -13.72 -0.95
C ALA A 111 5.28 -12.24 -0.81
N PRO A 112 3.98 -11.95 -1.03
CA PRO A 112 3.43 -10.64 -0.78
C PRO A 112 3.44 -10.33 0.72
N ARG A 113 3.51 -9.05 1.06
CA ARG A 113 3.66 -8.58 2.44
C ARG A 113 2.35 -8.03 3.03
N PHE A 114 1.54 -7.36 2.23
CA PHE A 114 0.39 -6.58 2.68
C PHE A 114 -0.95 -7.19 2.28
N PHE A 115 -0.96 -8.11 1.32
CA PHE A 115 -2.14 -8.78 0.80
C PHE A 115 -1.94 -10.29 0.77
N ALA A 116 -3.04 -11.03 0.96
CA ALA A 116 -3.02 -12.46 0.70
C ALA A 116 -2.72 -12.73 -0.79
N ALA A 117 -1.91 -13.74 -1.10
CA ALA A 117 -1.56 -14.07 -2.49
C ALA A 117 -2.80 -14.33 -3.37
N SER A 118 -3.87 -14.87 -2.80
CA SER A 118 -5.16 -15.11 -3.48
C SER A 118 -5.91 -13.83 -3.85
N SER A 119 -5.62 -12.71 -3.18
CA SER A 119 -6.26 -11.40 -3.45
C SER A 119 -5.56 -10.64 -4.57
N LEU A 120 -4.32 -10.99 -4.88
CA LEU A 120 -3.57 -10.35 -5.95
C LEU A 120 -3.98 -10.91 -7.33
N PRO A 121 -4.06 -10.06 -8.35
CA PRO A 121 -4.24 -10.54 -9.72
C PRO A 121 -3.03 -11.37 -10.18
N PRO A 122 -3.25 -12.36 -11.08
CA PRO A 122 -2.19 -13.20 -11.60
C PRO A 122 -1.08 -12.36 -12.26
N THR A 123 0.16 -12.57 -11.85
CA THR A 123 1.32 -11.79 -12.34
C THR A 123 1.62 -12.00 -13.83
N ALA A 124 1.11 -13.09 -14.44
CA ALA A 124 1.23 -13.36 -15.86
C ALA A 124 0.53 -12.31 -16.75
N HIS A 125 -0.50 -11.66 -16.22
CA HIS A 125 -1.25 -10.62 -16.92
C HIS A 125 -0.78 -9.21 -16.56
N ILE A 126 0.13 -9.09 -15.61
CA ILE A 126 0.64 -7.80 -15.17
C ILE A 126 1.89 -7.49 -15.98
N THR A 127 1.85 -6.35 -16.55
CA THR A 127 2.87 -5.56 -17.23
C THR A 127 4.31 -5.80 -16.76
N ASN A 128 5.22 -5.31 -17.55
CA ASN A 128 6.66 -5.40 -17.30
C ASN A 128 7.08 -4.59 -16.03
N TRP A 129 8.30 -4.83 -15.57
CA TRP A 129 8.90 -4.14 -14.43
C TRP A 129 8.93 -2.61 -14.58
N ALA A 130 9.11 -2.12 -15.82
CA ALA A 130 9.17 -0.68 -16.09
C ALA A 130 7.84 0.02 -15.76
N ALA A 131 6.70 -0.62 -16.10
CA ALA A 131 5.37 -0.08 -15.80
C ALA A 131 5.09 -0.05 -14.29
N LEU A 132 5.42 -1.11 -13.56
CA LEU A 132 5.27 -1.12 -12.10
C LEU A 132 6.16 -0.08 -11.43
N THR A 133 7.39 0.09 -11.92
CA THR A 133 8.30 1.11 -11.39
C THR A 133 7.82 2.53 -11.70
N ALA A 134 7.29 2.76 -12.90
CA ALA A 134 6.71 4.05 -13.29
C ALA A 134 5.48 4.36 -12.43
N TRP A 135 4.58 3.39 -12.25
CA TRP A 135 3.42 3.56 -11.40
C TRP A 135 3.80 3.89 -9.94
N TYR A 136 4.79 3.19 -9.39
CA TYR A 136 5.28 3.51 -8.03
C TYR A 136 5.81 4.95 -7.92
N LYS A 137 6.51 5.45 -8.95
CA LYS A 137 6.98 6.85 -8.98
C LYS A 137 5.83 7.84 -9.02
N GLU A 138 4.80 7.59 -9.83
CA GLU A 138 3.59 8.42 -9.87
C GLU A 138 2.88 8.46 -8.51
N LEU A 139 2.70 7.31 -7.85
CA LEU A 139 2.14 7.24 -6.50
C LEU A 139 3.00 8.01 -5.47
N ALA A 140 4.32 7.95 -5.59
CA ALA A 140 5.22 8.70 -4.71
C ALA A 140 5.16 10.22 -4.96
N GLN A 141 4.91 10.65 -6.19
CA GLN A 141 4.65 12.06 -6.51
C GLN A 141 3.28 12.51 -5.98
N ALA A 142 2.23 11.70 -6.18
CA ALA A 142 0.89 11.97 -5.68
C ALA A 142 0.86 12.17 -4.16
N THR A 143 1.73 11.50 -3.40
CA THR A 143 1.87 11.70 -1.95
C THR A 143 2.22 13.15 -1.60
N ARG A 144 3.03 13.82 -2.42
CA ARG A 144 3.47 15.21 -2.16
C ARG A 144 2.36 16.24 -2.42
N THR A 145 1.38 15.88 -3.23
CA THR A 145 0.28 16.76 -3.64
C THR A 145 -1.04 16.41 -2.97
N SER A 146 -1.09 15.34 -2.17
CA SER A 146 -2.31 14.83 -1.53
C SER A 146 -2.94 15.79 -0.51
N GLU A 147 -2.18 16.77 -0.03
CA GLU A 147 -2.64 17.80 0.94
C GLU A 147 -3.26 19.03 0.26
N HIS A 148 -3.22 19.15 -1.08
CA HIS A 148 -3.84 20.26 -1.77
C HIS A 148 -5.38 20.11 -1.80
N PRO A 149 -6.13 21.22 -1.83
CA PRO A 149 -7.60 21.23 -1.79
C PRO A 149 -8.20 20.81 -3.14
N TYR A 150 -7.97 19.56 -3.54
CA TYR A 150 -8.68 18.95 -4.66
C TYR A 150 -10.02 18.38 -4.19
N THR A 151 -10.95 18.22 -5.13
CA THR A 151 -12.16 17.43 -4.88
C THR A 151 -11.74 15.97 -4.66
N PRO A 152 -11.88 15.42 -3.43
CA PRO A 152 -11.30 14.10 -3.10
C PRO A 152 -11.74 12.98 -4.05
N GLY A 153 -13.01 13.04 -4.52
CA GLY A 153 -13.55 12.04 -5.44
C GLY A 153 -12.83 12.01 -6.79
N LEU A 154 -12.64 13.17 -7.42
CA LEU A 154 -11.92 13.26 -8.71
C LEU A 154 -10.47 12.81 -8.60
N PHE A 155 -9.83 13.11 -7.49
CA PHE A 155 -8.46 12.67 -7.24
C PHE A 155 -8.37 11.15 -7.12
N LEU A 156 -9.32 10.51 -6.43
CA LEU A 156 -9.38 9.05 -6.32
C LEU A 156 -9.68 8.39 -7.67
N GLU A 157 -10.59 8.97 -8.46
CA GLU A 157 -10.89 8.48 -9.81
C GLU A 157 -9.64 8.52 -10.71
N ASP A 158 -8.88 9.63 -10.68
CA ASP A 158 -7.64 9.76 -11.44
C ASP A 158 -6.59 8.74 -11.01
N LEU A 159 -6.36 8.57 -9.69
CA LEU A 159 -5.44 7.57 -9.17
C LEU A 159 -5.81 6.14 -9.62
N LEU A 160 -7.09 5.81 -9.64
CA LEU A 160 -7.55 4.48 -10.03
C LEU A 160 -7.51 4.29 -11.56
N ALA A 161 -7.82 5.32 -12.33
CA ALA A 161 -7.66 5.30 -13.79
C ALA A 161 -6.17 5.09 -14.17
N GLN A 162 -5.25 5.77 -13.49
CA GLN A 162 -3.82 5.57 -13.66
C GLN A 162 -3.40 4.14 -13.26
N ALA A 163 -3.87 3.63 -12.12
CA ALA A 163 -3.60 2.26 -11.69
C ALA A 163 -4.04 1.23 -12.75
N ALA A 164 -5.27 1.34 -13.25
CA ALA A 164 -5.79 0.48 -14.29
C ALA A 164 -4.97 0.58 -15.58
N HIS A 165 -4.58 1.78 -15.98
CA HIS A 165 -3.73 2.00 -17.15
C HIS A 165 -2.38 1.27 -17.02
N PHE A 166 -1.67 1.47 -15.91
CA PHE A 166 -0.37 0.81 -15.68
C PHE A 166 -0.48 -0.71 -15.54
N LEU A 167 -1.57 -1.21 -14.99
CA LEU A 167 -1.74 -2.64 -14.73
C LEU A 167 -2.30 -3.41 -15.94
N GLN A 168 -3.05 -2.78 -16.84
CA GLN A 168 -3.66 -3.43 -18.01
C GLN A 168 -2.84 -3.27 -19.29
N HIS A 169 -2.08 -2.17 -19.43
CA HIS A 169 -1.36 -1.88 -20.64
C HIS A 169 0.15 -2.04 -20.45
N PRO A 170 0.76 -3.13 -20.97
CA PRO A 170 2.22 -3.22 -21.02
C PRO A 170 2.74 -2.07 -21.88
N ALA A 171 3.61 -1.23 -21.31
CA ALA A 171 4.17 -0.07 -21.98
C ALA A 171 4.74 -0.42 -23.37
N SER A 172 3.97 -0.10 -24.40
CA SER A 172 4.37 -0.08 -25.80
C SER A 172 4.87 1.31 -26.20
N SER A 173 5.72 1.95 -25.40
CA SER A 173 6.17 3.31 -25.71
C SER A 173 7.62 3.61 -25.31
N ALA A 174 8.52 2.69 -25.68
CA ALA A 174 9.96 3.00 -25.66
C ALA A 174 10.62 2.87 -27.05
N GLN A 175 9.86 2.98 -28.16
CA GLN A 175 10.42 2.85 -29.51
C GLN A 175 10.04 3.95 -30.51
N GLN A 176 9.66 5.14 -30.07
CA GLN A 176 9.36 6.24 -31.01
C GLN A 176 10.28 7.46 -30.93
N HIS A 177 11.49 7.36 -30.38
CA HIS A 177 12.42 8.52 -30.38
C HIS A 177 13.81 8.19 -30.93
N THR A 178 13.95 7.23 -31.86
CA THR A 178 15.25 7.01 -32.52
C THR A 178 15.06 6.72 -34.02
N GLN A 179 14.29 7.56 -34.73
CA GLN A 179 14.37 7.63 -36.19
C GLN A 179 14.01 9.03 -36.65
N THR A 180 14.92 9.98 -36.44
CA THR A 180 15.07 11.13 -37.34
C THR A 180 16.46 11.71 -37.11
N ARG A 181 17.43 11.11 -37.81
CA ARG A 181 18.64 11.84 -38.27
C ARG A 181 19.14 11.17 -39.51
#